data_f1cd6cd6761545cb94636bd05808716d
#
_entry.id   f1cd6cd6761545cb94636bd05808716d
#
_cell.length_a   1.000
_cell.length_b   1.000
_cell.length_c   1.000
_cell.angle_alpha   90.00
_cell.angle_beta   90.00
_cell.angle_gamma   90.00
#
_symmetry.space_group_name_H-M   'P 1'
#
loop_
_entity.id
_entity.type
_entity.pdbx_description
1 polymer ?
#
loop_
_entity_poly.entity_id
_entity_poly.type
_entity_poly.pdbx_seq_one_letter_code
_entity_poly.pdbx_strand_id
1 'polypeptide(L)'
;RRVGISTDSTADDPGEPESADDAGALGTRRRLLYGVAGGVGRLGGGGLYVANALSGDFGGYEAPEAQPMVSTRGRLDDADPTARSGSWEFGGADAVALYVHGLGADAALARDQAYAARLGLEAASEAPDAASALPVVGYSWSSNADWGPAKRTADDNAAPLADWLTAWAEEDGRSVHLFAHSLGARVTGAALRELADRGRTEVLASASLFGGAIPHDSVGTGGRYGAAIAALDAPVYNFHSRNDRVLGWVYRASDRTRAVGHGGAAESATAPDDYTDVGVTDLVADHYSYLEPDAGCLPRAVDRIGFE
;
A
#
# COMPACT_ATOMS: atom_id res chain seq x y z
N ARG A 1 -82.81 20.00 32.55
CA ARG A 1 -82.30 19.06 33.59
C ARG A 1 -80.99 18.48 33.16
N ARG A 2 -80.03 18.86 33.92
CA ARG A 2 -78.78 18.14 34.33
C ARG A 2 -77.90 17.62 33.22
N VAL A 3 -76.82 18.25 33.04
CA VAL A 3 -75.54 18.18 33.78
C VAL A 3 -74.76 16.89 33.40
N GLY A 4 -73.60 17.11 32.89
CA GLY A 4 -72.55 16.15 32.74
C GLY A 4 -71.36 16.80 32.08
N ILE A 5 -70.49 17.31 32.92
CA ILE A 5 -69.17 17.87 32.73
C ILE A 5 -68.24 16.74 32.38
N SER A 6 -67.35 16.95 31.43
CA SER A 6 -65.89 16.63 31.58
C SER A 6 -65.16 17.03 30.35
N THR A 7 -64.31 18.00 30.42
CA THR A 7 -62.90 18.11 30.32
C THR A 7 -62.24 16.92 29.53
N ASP A 8 -61.44 17.12 28.48
CA ASP A 8 -60.17 17.72 28.64
C ASP A 8 -59.37 17.73 27.33
N SER A 9 -58.61 18.73 27.26
CA SER A 9 -57.24 18.78 26.78
C SER A 9 -56.90 18.48 25.32
N THR A 10 -56.81 19.53 24.61
CA THR A 10 -55.96 19.72 23.43
C THR A 10 -54.53 19.66 23.83
N ALA A 11 -53.74 18.85 23.14
CA ALA A 11 -52.28 18.99 23.08
C ALA A 11 -51.90 19.21 21.63
N ASP A 12 -51.34 20.36 21.39
CA ASP A 12 -50.66 20.77 20.18
C ASP A 12 -49.54 19.80 19.83
N ASP A 13 -49.53 19.37 18.58
CA ASP A 13 -48.39 18.70 17.93
C ASP A 13 -47.57 19.77 17.19
N PRO A 14 -46.34 20.08 17.60
CA PRO A 14 -45.49 20.96 16.84
C PRO A 14 -44.76 20.15 15.76
N GLY A 15 -44.99 20.55 14.51
CA GLY A 15 -44.37 20.01 13.30
C GLY A 15 -42.88 19.81 13.39
N GLU A 16 -42.46 18.67 12.86
CA GLU A 16 -41.08 18.34 12.57
C GLU A 16 -40.55 19.24 11.45
N PRO A 17 -39.33 19.76 11.58
CA PRO A 17 -38.62 20.33 10.43
C PRO A 17 -37.98 19.20 9.61
N GLU A 18 -38.29 19.13 8.35
CA GLU A 18 -37.50 18.42 7.35
C GLU A 18 -36.07 18.96 7.38
N SER A 19 -35.14 18.17 7.88
CA SER A 19 -33.70 18.38 7.67
C SER A 19 -33.22 17.48 6.55
N ALA A 20 -32.84 18.11 5.48
CA ALA A 20 -32.05 17.48 4.44
C ALA A 20 -30.70 17.04 5.05
N ASP A 21 -30.49 15.75 5.18
CA ASP A 21 -29.20 15.16 5.48
C ASP A 21 -28.58 14.64 4.20
N ASP A 22 -27.75 15.52 3.63
CA ASP A 22 -26.70 15.14 2.75
C ASP A 22 -25.49 14.76 3.65
N ALA A 23 -25.44 13.51 4.08
CA ALA A 23 -24.31 12.97 4.82
C ALA A 23 -23.61 11.96 3.93
N GLY A 24 -22.47 12.39 3.38
CA GLY A 24 -21.52 11.55 2.67
C GLY A 24 -21.25 10.27 3.44
N ALA A 25 -21.22 9.17 2.72
CA ALA A 25 -20.96 7.83 3.21
C ALA A 25 -19.54 7.74 3.78
N LEU A 26 -19.40 8.02 5.07
CA LEU A 26 -18.23 7.65 5.84
C LEU A 26 -18.29 6.13 6.05
N GLY A 27 -17.37 5.42 5.38
CA GLY A 27 -17.24 3.98 5.49
C GLY A 27 -17.14 3.53 6.95
N THR A 28 -17.94 2.55 7.30
CA THR A 28 -18.04 2.01 8.66
C THR A 28 -16.76 1.31 9.06
N ARG A 29 -16.00 1.90 9.99
CA ARG A 29 -14.79 1.31 10.55
C ARG A 29 -15.12 0.08 11.38
N ARG A 30 -14.71 -1.09 10.91
CA ARG A 30 -14.70 -2.31 11.69
C ARG A 30 -13.31 -2.54 12.26
N ARG A 31 -13.02 -1.97 13.44
CA ARG A 31 -11.79 -2.27 14.19
C ARG A 31 -11.87 -3.70 14.72
N LEU A 32 -11.29 -4.64 13.99
CA LEU A 32 -10.92 -5.94 14.51
C LEU A 32 -9.55 -5.79 15.18
N LEU A 33 -9.55 -5.67 16.51
CA LEU A 33 -8.34 -5.74 17.34
C LEU A 33 -7.80 -7.17 17.25
N TYR A 34 -6.90 -7.44 16.31
CA TYR A 34 -6.05 -8.61 16.39
C TYR A 34 -4.96 -8.34 17.41
N GLY A 35 -5.27 -8.72 18.67
CA GLY A 35 -4.26 -8.78 19.71
C GLY A 35 -3.18 -9.78 19.30
N VAL A 36 -1.95 -9.32 19.22
CA VAL A 36 -0.77 -10.20 19.22
C VAL A 36 -0.72 -10.87 20.59
N ALA A 37 -1.43 -11.99 20.74
CA ALA A 37 -1.29 -12.86 21.89
C ALA A 37 0.05 -13.58 21.76
N GLY A 38 1.05 -13.10 22.51
CA GLY A 38 2.34 -13.74 22.63
C GLY A 38 2.21 -15.15 23.20
N GLY A 39 2.29 -16.13 22.32
CA GLY A 39 2.49 -17.53 22.66
C GLY A 39 3.84 -17.99 22.12
N VAL A 40 4.86 -18.05 22.96
CA VAL A 40 6.14 -18.69 22.63
C VAL A 40 5.93 -20.20 22.67
N GLY A 41 5.45 -20.75 21.55
CA GLY A 41 5.43 -22.18 21.31
C GLY A 41 6.65 -22.59 20.50
N ARG A 42 7.38 -23.60 20.96
CA ARG A 42 8.48 -24.25 20.21
C ARG A 42 7.91 -24.82 18.93
N LEU A 43 8.33 -24.30 17.76
CA LEU A 43 7.77 -24.70 16.48
C LEU A 43 8.86 -24.94 15.43
N GLY A 44 8.86 -26.15 14.89
CA GLY A 44 9.36 -26.44 13.56
C GLY A 44 8.40 -25.88 12.48
N GLY A 45 8.19 -24.56 12.44
CA GLY A 45 7.20 -23.90 11.56
C GLY A 45 7.42 -22.39 11.43
N GLY A 46 8.66 -21.92 11.40
CA GLY A 46 8.97 -20.50 11.32
C GLY A 46 8.28 -19.77 10.16
N GLY A 47 8.04 -20.46 9.03
CA GLY A 47 7.38 -19.90 7.85
C GLY A 47 5.92 -19.50 8.06
N LEU A 48 5.14 -20.31 8.76
CA LEU A 48 3.71 -20.06 9.01
C LEU A 48 3.48 -18.86 9.97
N TYR A 49 4.37 -18.69 10.95
CA TYR A 49 4.30 -17.56 11.88
C TYR A 49 4.61 -16.23 11.21
N VAL A 50 5.58 -16.22 10.30
CA VAL A 50 5.92 -15.01 9.51
C VAL A 50 4.78 -14.61 8.57
N ALA A 51 4.19 -15.58 7.87
CA ALA A 51 3.05 -15.33 6.99
C ALA A 51 1.88 -14.68 7.75
N ASN A 52 1.53 -15.21 8.92
CA ASN A 52 0.44 -14.69 9.75
C ASN A 52 0.73 -13.30 10.34
N ALA A 53 2.00 -12.99 10.62
CA ALA A 53 2.39 -11.69 11.17
C ALA A 53 2.52 -10.58 10.13
N LEU A 54 2.74 -10.95 8.85
CA LEU A 54 2.88 -10.00 7.74
C LEU A 54 1.58 -9.83 6.92
N SER A 55 0.55 -10.64 7.18
CA SER A 55 -0.78 -10.52 6.56
C SER A 55 -1.70 -9.74 7.50
N GLY A 56 -1.82 -8.44 7.29
CA GLY A 56 -2.64 -7.55 8.09
C GLY A 56 -3.61 -6.73 7.25
N ASP A 57 -4.65 -6.28 7.92
CA ASP A 57 -5.67 -5.40 7.38
C ASP A 57 -5.29 -3.93 7.65
N PHE A 58 -5.45 -3.06 6.66
CA PHE A 58 -5.20 -1.62 6.73
C PHE A 58 -6.45 -0.86 7.19
N GLY A 59 -6.95 -1.15 8.38
CA GLY A 59 -8.04 -0.38 8.99
C GLY A 59 -9.47 -0.82 8.61
N GLY A 60 -9.64 -1.95 7.92
CA GLY A 60 -10.97 -2.53 7.65
C GLY A 60 -11.78 -1.77 6.60
N TYR A 61 -11.11 -1.15 5.63
CA TYR A 61 -11.77 -0.52 4.50
C TYR A 61 -12.22 -1.56 3.47
N GLU A 62 -13.44 -1.43 2.98
CA GLU A 62 -13.98 -2.24 1.88
C GLU A 62 -13.96 -1.41 0.59
N ALA A 63 -13.24 -1.89 -0.40
CA ALA A 63 -13.11 -1.20 -1.68
C ALA A 63 -14.36 -1.39 -2.55
N PRO A 64 -14.78 -0.35 -3.30
CA PRO A 64 -15.79 -0.50 -4.33
C PRO A 64 -15.28 -1.42 -5.46
N GLU A 65 -16.19 -2.08 -6.17
CA GLU A 65 -15.84 -2.89 -7.35
C GLU A 65 -15.13 -2.08 -8.45
N ALA A 66 -15.40 -0.77 -8.48
CA ALA A 66 -14.79 0.18 -9.41
C ALA A 66 -13.32 0.50 -9.13
N GLN A 67 -12.73 0.07 -7.99
CA GLN A 67 -11.31 0.28 -7.70
C GLN A 67 -10.46 -0.33 -8.83
N PRO A 68 -9.61 0.47 -9.54
CA PRO A 68 -8.81 -0.05 -10.64
C PRO A 68 -7.69 -0.96 -10.14
N MET A 69 -7.57 -2.13 -10.77
CA MET A 69 -6.62 -3.16 -10.40
C MET A 69 -5.92 -3.74 -11.62
N VAL A 70 -4.63 -4.03 -11.48
CA VAL A 70 -3.84 -4.93 -12.35
C VAL A 70 -3.58 -6.20 -11.55
N SER A 71 -3.80 -7.37 -12.13
CA SER A 71 -3.61 -8.65 -11.44
C SER A 71 -2.80 -9.62 -12.26
N THR A 72 -1.79 -10.25 -11.60
CA THR A 72 -1.01 -11.37 -12.13
C THR A 72 -1.39 -12.69 -11.46
N ARG A 73 -2.43 -12.70 -10.61
CA ARG A 73 -2.84 -13.90 -9.86
C ARG A 73 -3.20 -15.05 -10.76
N GLY A 74 -2.46 -16.17 -10.62
CA GLY A 74 -2.68 -17.38 -11.40
C GLY A 74 -2.36 -17.25 -12.89
N ARG A 75 -1.64 -16.19 -13.30
CA ARG A 75 -1.39 -15.83 -14.69
C ARG A 75 0.09 -15.72 -15.06
N LEU A 76 1.01 -15.95 -14.12
CA LEU A 76 2.46 -15.77 -14.39
C LEU A 76 2.99 -16.63 -15.54
N ASP A 77 2.32 -17.74 -15.84
CA ASP A 77 2.67 -18.62 -16.96
C ASP A 77 1.93 -18.26 -18.28
N ASP A 78 1.04 -17.27 -18.26
CA ASP A 78 0.30 -16.80 -19.43
C ASP A 78 1.21 -15.96 -20.34
N ALA A 79 0.90 -15.91 -21.64
CA ALA A 79 1.59 -15.02 -22.58
C ALA A 79 1.34 -13.53 -22.29
N ASP A 80 0.16 -13.20 -21.72
CA ASP A 80 -0.18 -11.92 -21.14
C ASP A 80 -0.50 -12.14 -19.64
N PRO A 81 0.49 -11.95 -18.76
CA PRO A 81 0.34 -12.27 -17.35
C PRO A 81 -0.48 -11.25 -16.57
N THR A 82 -0.88 -10.14 -17.16
CA THR A 82 -1.63 -9.08 -16.49
C THR A 82 -3.11 -9.06 -16.89
N ALA A 83 -4.00 -8.76 -15.95
CA ALA A 83 -5.41 -8.55 -16.22
C ALA A 83 -5.88 -7.28 -15.51
N ARG A 84 -6.64 -6.43 -16.22
CA ARG A 84 -7.22 -5.20 -15.67
C ARG A 84 -8.64 -5.47 -15.17
N SER A 85 -9.02 -4.80 -14.06
CA SER A 85 -10.40 -4.75 -13.55
C SER A 85 -10.68 -3.40 -12.89
N GLY A 86 -11.96 -3.13 -12.58
CA GLY A 86 -12.39 -1.83 -12.06
C GLY A 86 -12.52 -0.77 -13.14
N SER A 87 -12.66 0.49 -12.72
CA SER A 87 -12.78 1.65 -13.62
C SER A 87 -11.41 2.27 -13.87
N TRP A 88 -11.11 2.51 -15.15
CA TRP A 88 -9.83 3.07 -15.62
C TRP A 88 -9.98 4.51 -16.12
N GLU A 89 -10.96 5.23 -15.57
CA GLU A 89 -11.21 6.63 -15.88
C GLU A 89 -10.52 7.52 -14.83
N PHE A 90 -9.39 8.11 -15.19
CA PHE A 90 -8.58 8.95 -14.29
C PHE A 90 -8.75 10.45 -14.54
N GLY A 91 -9.77 10.83 -15.32
CA GLY A 91 -10.06 12.23 -15.62
C GLY A 91 -8.86 12.97 -16.20
N GLY A 92 -8.59 14.16 -15.67
CA GLY A 92 -7.46 15.00 -16.06
C GLY A 92 -6.16 14.77 -15.28
N ALA A 93 -6.04 13.69 -14.53
CA ALA A 93 -4.83 13.40 -13.76
C ALA A 93 -3.62 13.15 -14.69
N ASP A 94 -2.49 13.78 -14.41
CA ASP A 94 -1.24 13.63 -15.15
C ASP A 94 -0.38 12.46 -14.64
N ALA A 95 -0.74 11.90 -13.49
CA ALA A 95 -0.03 10.82 -12.85
C ALA A 95 -0.99 9.84 -12.15
N VAL A 96 -0.49 8.64 -11.85
CA VAL A 96 -1.17 7.62 -11.03
C VAL A 96 -0.22 7.04 -9.99
N ALA A 97 -0.74 6.63 -8.84
CA ALA A 97 -0.01 5.77 -7.91
C ALA A 97 -0.31 4.31 -8.23
N LEU A 98 0.72 3.49 -8.45
CA LEU A 98 0.58 2.04 -8.55
C LEU A 98 0.92 1.42 -7.20
N TYR A 99 -0.06 0.88 -6.50
CA TYR A 99 0.11 0.30 -5.18
C TYR A 99 0.37 -1.22 -5.26
N VAL A 100 1.51 -1.67 -4.74
CA VAL A 100 1.94 -3.08 -4.69
C VAL A 100 1.82 -3.58 -3.25
N HIS A 101 0.87 -4.47 -3.00
CA HIS A 101 0.60 -5.00 -1.66
C HIS A 101 1.66 -5.99 -1.15
N GLY A 102 1.64 -6.24 0.15
CA GLY A 102 2.53 -7.16 0.85
C GLY A 102 2.08 -8.62 0.84
N LEU A 103 2.62 -9.40 1.80
CA LEU A 103 2.34 -10.82 2.00
C LEU A 103 0.90 -11.05 2.48
N GLY A 104 0.31 -12.20 2.12
CA GLY A 104 -0.90 -12.73 2.72
C GLY A 104 -2.21 -12.13 2.21
N ALA A 105 -2.17 -11.21 1.25
CA ALA A 105 -3.37 -10.67 0.66
C ALA A 105 -3.95 -11.61 -0.40
N ASP A 106 -5.24 -11.91 -0.35
CA ASP A 106 -6.01 -12.43 -1.46
C ASP A 106 -6.45 -11.30 -2.42
N ALA A 107 -7.29 -11.58 -3.39
CA ALA A 107 -7.69 -10.57 -4.37
C ALA A 107 -8.58 -9.46 -3.77
N ALA A 108 -9.42 -9.80 -2.80
CA ALA A 108 -10.29 -8.84 -2.13
C ALA A 108 -9.46 -7.92 -1.23
N LEU A 109 -8.64 -8.51 -0.36
CA LEU A 109 -7.77 -7.74 0.53
C LEU A 109 -6.76 -6.86 -0.23
N ALA A 110 -6.23 -7.32 -1.36
CA ALA A 110 -5.36 -6.50 -2.21
C ALA A 110 -6.08 -5.26 -2.77
N ARG A 111 -7.37 -5.40 -3.11
CA ARG A 111 -8.23 -4.30 -3.55
C ARG A 111 -8.52 -3.34 -2.40
N ASP A 112 -8.86 -3.86 -1.22
CA ASP A 112 -9.14 -3.06 -0.02
C ASP A 112 -7.93 -2.25 0.42
N GLN A 113 -6.73 -2.82 0.35
CA GLN A 113 -5.48 -2.13 0.64
C GLN A 113 -5.16 -1.02 -0.38
N ALA A 114 -5.40 -1.26 -1.67
CA ALA A 114 -5.25 -0.21 -2.70
C ALA A 114 -6.25 0.93 -2.48
N TYR A 115 -7.46 0.61 -2.06
CA TYR A 115 -8.46 1.60 -1.70
C TYR A 115 -8.08 2.39 -0.45
N ALA A 116 -7.55 1.73 0.58
CA ALA A 116 -7.04 2.41 1.77
C ALA A 116 -5.90 3.39 1.41
N ALA A 117 -4.98 2.98 0.53
CA ALA A 117 -3.93 3.87 0.01
C ALA A 117 -4.52 5.08 -0.75
N ARG A 118 -5.60 4.88 -1.53
CA ARG A 118 -6.33 5.97 -2.19
C ARG A 118 -6.90 6.95 -1.17
N LEU A 119 -7.65 6.45 -0.18
CA LEU A 119 -8.22 7.31 0.88
C LEU A 119 -7.14 8.07 1.65
N GLY A 120 -5.98 7.43 1.89
CA GLY A 120 -4.85 8.07 2.54
C GLY A 120 -4.22 9.18 1.69
N LEU A 121 -4.14 9.02 0.37
CA LEU A 121 -3.69 10.07 -0.54
C LEU A 121 -4.70 11.21 -0.66
N GLU A 122 -5.99 10.89 -0.72
CA GLU A 122 -7.06 11.89 -0.69
C GLU A 122 -7.01 12.73 0.61
N ALA A 123 -6.75 12.08 1.74
CA ALA A 123 -6.60 12.77 3.03
C ALA A 123 -5.29 13.57 3.16
N ALA A 124 -4.24 13.16 2.46
CA ALA A 124 -2.93 13.82 2.47
C ALA A 124 -2.86 15.01 1.49
N SER A 125 -3.76 15.05 0.50
CA SER A 125 -3.82 16.13 -0.48
C SER A 125 -4.45 17.37 0.15
N GLU A 126 -3.84 18.54 -0.05
CA GLU A 126 -4.46 19.84 0.26
C GLU A 126 -5.46 20.28 -0.81
N ALA A 127 -5.67 19.46 -1.83
CA ALA A 127 -6.56 19.74 -2.94
C ALA A 127 -8.02 19.88 -2.49
N PRO A 128 -8.78 20.86 -3.02
CA PRO A 128 -10.14 21.14 -2.58
C PRO A 128 -11.18 20.10 -2.98
N ASP A 129 -10.80 19.17 -3.83
CA ASP A 129 -11.69 18.08 -4.28
C ASP A 129 -10.91 16.77 -4.52
N ALA A 130 -11.60 15.64 -4.37
CA ALA A 130 -11.03 14.31 -4.60
C ALA A 130 -10.58 14.07 -6.05
N ALA A 131 -10.96 14.92 -7.00
CA ALA A 131 -10.57 14.81 -8.39
C ALA A 131 -9.14 15.29 -8.65
N SER A 132 -8.56 16.03 -7.70
CA SER A 132 -7.17 16.52 -7.75
C SER A 132 -6.21 15.59 -7.01
N ALA A 133 -6.69 14.57 -6.30
CA ALA A 133 -5.82 13.60 -5.63
C ALA A 133 -5.24 12.61 -6.66
N LEU A 134 -4.04 12.09 -6.35
CA LEU A 134 -3.36 11.09 -7.17
C LEU A 134 -4.17 9.79 -7.24
N PRO A 135 -4.72 9.39 -8.42
CA PRO A 135 -5.49 8.15 -8.53
C PRO A 135 -4.64 6.92 -8.19
N VAL A 136 -5.24 5.93 -7.52
CA VAL A 136 -4.53 4.71 -7.12
C VAL A 136 -5.00 3.52 -7.93
N VAL A 137 -4.07 2.85 -8.59
CA VAL A 137 -4.23 1.54 -9.23
C VAL A 137 -3.59 0.49 -8.32
N GLY A 138 -4.30 -0.59 -7.98
CA GLY A 138 -3.74 -1.68 -7.20
C GLY A 138 -3.05 -2.72 -8.10
N TYR A 139 -1.85 -3.17 -7.72
CA TYR A 139 -1.17 -4.31 -8.34
C TYR A 139 -1.34 -5.54 -7.44
N SER A 140 -2.11 -6.53 -7.92
CA SER A 140 -2.50 -7.73 -7.16
C SER A 140 -1.74 -8.96 -7.64
N TRP A 141 -0.88 -9.52 -6.78
CA TRP A 141 -0.07 -10.69 -7.05
C TRP A 141 -0.33 -11.82 -6.05
N SER A 142 0.05 -13.07 -6.37
CA SER A 142 -0.21 -14.24 -5.53
C SER A 142 0.71 -14.28 -4.31
N SER A 143 0.38 -13.49 -3.29
CA SER A 143 1.15 -13.35 -2.05
C SER A 143 0.67 -14.25 -0.91
N ASN A 144 -0.48 -14.92 -1.07
CA ASN A 144 -1.07 -15.76 -0.02
C ASN A 144 -0.41 -17.15 -0.02
N ALA A 145 0.82 -17.20 0.47
CA ALA A 145 1.66 -18.39 0.56
C ALA A 145 2.62 -18.27 1.75
N ASP A 146 3.30 -19.35 2.09
CA ASP A 146 4.39 -19.33 3.06
C ASP A 146 5.50 -18.36 2.64
N TRP A 147 6.26 -17.84 3.62
CA TRP A 147 7.28 -16.80 3.43
C TRP A 147 8.28 -17.10 2.30
N GLY A 148 8.82 -18.31 2.23
CA GLY A 148 9.77 -18.70 1.19
C GLY A 148 9.17 -18.72 -0.21
N PRO A 149 8.06 -19.45 -0.44
CA PRO A 149 7.29 -19.40 -1.69
C PRO A 149 6.88 -17.99 -2.08
N ALA A 150 6.31 -17.20 -1.17
CA ALA A 150 5.89 -15.82 -1.45
C ALA A 150 7.05 -14.93 -1.94
N LYS A 151 8.25 -15.08 -1.37
CA LYS A 151 9.45 -14.37 -1.86
C LYS A 151 9.82 -14.76 -3.31
N ARG A 152 9.64 -16.03 -3.69
CA ARG A 152 9.87 -16.45 -5.09
C ARG A 152 8.84 -15.86 -6.02
N THR A 153 7.56 -15.97 -5.65
CA THR A 153 6.48 -15.36 -6.43
C THR A 153 6.65 -13.84 -6.56
N ALA A 154 7.16 -13.17 -5.52
CA ALA A 154 7.51 -11.74 -5.60
C ALA A 154 8.60 -11.48 -6.66
N ASP A 155 9.64 -12.33 -6.72
CA ASP A 155 10.67 -12.24 -7.75
C ASP A 155 10.12 -12.55 -9.16
N ASP A 156 9.22 -13.54 -9.28
CA ASP A 156 8.57 -13.93 -10.55
C ASP A 156 7.67 -12.83 -11.13
N ASN A 157 7.25 -11.86 -10.32
CA ASN A 157 6.51 -10.67 -10.76
C ASN A 157 7.41 -9.55 -11.32
N ALA A 158 8.72 -9.73 -11.38
CA ALA A 158 9.65 -8.71 -11.89
C ALA A 158 9.33 -8.33 -13.35
N ALA A 159 9.34 -9.31 -14.25
CA ALA A 159 9.05 -9.09 -15.67
C ALA A 159 7.61 -8.62 -15.90
N PRO A 160 6.55 -9.25 -15.36
CA PRO A 160 5.17 -8.77 -15.52
C PRO A 160 4.94 -7.33 -15.09
N LEU A 161 5.54 -6.89 -13.97
CA LEU A 161 5.42 -5.51 -13.53
C LEU A 161 6.21 -4.55 -14.42
N ALA A 162 7.43 -4.92 -14.82
CA ALA A 162 8.23 -4.12 -15.74
C ALA A 162 7.57 -3.98 -17.12
N ASP A 163 6.99 -5.06 -17.65
CA ASP A 163 6.23 -5.06 -18.91
C ASP A 163 5.02 -4.13 -18.81
N TRP A 164 4.26 -4.23 -17.72
CA TRP A 164 3.10 -3.37 -17.52
C TRP A 164 3.47 -1.89 -17.43
N LEU A 165 4.52 -1.56 -16.66
CA LEU A 165 5.02 -0.17 -16.53
C LEU A 165 5.49 0.38 -17.88
N THR A 166 6.20 -0.43 -18.65
CA THR A 166 6.68 -0.07 -19.99
C THR A 166 5.51 0.19 -20.95
N ALA A 167 4.54 -0.74 -21.00
CA ALA A 167 3.34 -0.59 -21.83
C ALA A 167 2.51 0.63 -21.39
N TRP A 168 2.38 0.88 -20.09
CA TRP A 168 1.68 2.06 -19.58
C TRP A 168 2.33 3.37 -20.04
N ALA A 169 3.66 3.47 -19.96
CA ALA A 169 4.39 4.65 -20.40
C ALA A 169 4.22 4.90 -21.92
N GLU A 170 4.12 3.82 -22.72
CA GLU A 170 3.96 3.91 -24.18
C GLU A 170 2.51 4.17 -24.63
N GLU A 171 1.52 3.59 -23.93
CA GLU A 171 0.11 3.62 -24.35
C GLU A 171 -0.69 4.75 -23.70
N ASP A 172 -0.50 4.98 -22.40
CA ASP A 172 -1.24 5.97 -21.60
C ASP A 172 -0.42 7.25 -21.40
N GLY A 173 0.86 7.11 -21.05
CA GLY A 173 1.82 8.20 -20.91
C GLY A 173 1.73 8.98 -19.60
N ARG A 174 0.77 8.70 -18.72
CA ARG A 174 0.75 9.30 -17.37
C ARG A 174 1.92 8.82 -16.57
N SER A 175 2.49 9.72 -15.76
CA SER A 175 3.55 9.39 -14.82
C SER A 175 3.09 8.36 -13.79
N VAL A 176 3.99 7.43 -13.40
CA VAL A 176 3.68 6.42 -12.39
C VAL A 176 4.54 6.63 -11.16
N HIS A 177 3.89 6.83 -10.01
CA HIS A 177 4.50 6.75 -8.69
C HIS A 177 4.25 5.35 -8.11
N LEU A 178 5.32 4.55 -7.95
CA LEU A 178 5.20 3.18 -7.45
C LEU A 178 5.20 3.18 -5.92
N PHE A 179 4.12 2.68 -5.30
CA PHE A 179 3.97 2.57 -3.86
C PHE A 179 3.96 1.10 -3.46
N ALA A 180 4.91 0.67 -2.65
CA ALA A 180 5.07 -0.73 -2.29
C ALA A 180 5.09 -0.93 -0.78
N HIS A 181 4.18 -1.77 -0.26
CA HIS A 181 4.15 -2.10 1.15
C HIS A 181 4.77 -3.48 1.43
N SER A 182 5.55 -3.55 2.51
CA SER A 182 6.07 -4.81 3.05
C SER A 182 6.80 -5.66 2.00
N LEU A 183 6.35 -6.89 1.72
CA LEU A 183 6.92 -7.77 0.69
C LEU A 183 6.69 -7.25 -0.74
N GLY A 184 5.78 -6.30 -0.96
CA GLY A 184 5.66 -5.56 -2.21
C GLY A 184 6.94 -4.81 -2.59
N ALA A 185 7.76 -4.41 -1.60
CA ALA A 185 9.09 -3.85 -1.86
C ALA A 185 10.04 -4.82 -2.59
N ARG A 186 9.85 -6.15 -2.40
CA ARG A 186 10.62 -7.16 -3.13
C ARG A 186 10.16 -7.29 -4.58
N VAL A 187 8.85 -7.24 -4.82
CA VAL A 187 8.28 -7.18 -6.19
C VAL A 187 8.83 -5.94 -6.91
N THR A 188 8.74 -4.80 -6.25
CA THR A 188 9.25 -3.52 -6.77
C THR A 188 10.74 -3.60 -7.07
N GLY A 189 11.57 -3.95 -6.11
CA GLY A 189 13.02 -4.05 -6.32
C GLY A 189 13.41 -5.01 -7.44
N ALA A 190 12.68 -6.12 -7.62
CA ALA A 190 12.88 -7.05 -8.71
C ALA A 190 12.48 -6.42 -10.07
N ALA A 191 11.37 -5.68 -10.12
CA ALA A 191 10.93 -4.98 -11.32
C ALA A 191 11.87 -3.83 -11.71
N LEU A 192 12.41 -3.07 -10.74
CA LEU A 192 13.42 -2.03 -11.00
C LEU A 192 14.67 -2.63 -11.64
N ARG A 193 15.11 -3.82 -11.21
CA ARG A 193 16.23 -4.53 -11.87
C ARG A 193 15.91 -4.90 -13.31
N GLU A 194 14.72 -5.43 -13.54
CA GLU A 194 14.28 -5.80 -14.87
C GLU A 194 14.21 -4.58 -15.81
N LEU A 195 13.69 -3.44 -15.33
CA LEU A 195 13.68 -2.17 -16.07
C LEU A 195 15.08 -1.69 -16.39
N ALA A 196 15.99 -1.68 -15.41
CA ALA A 196 17.39 -1.29 -15.59
C ALA A 196 18.13 -2.21 -16.59
N ASP A 197 17.95 -3.53 -16.47
CA ASP A 197 18.53 -4.53 -17.37
C ASP A 197 18.05 -4.36 -18.83
N ARG A 198 16.85 -3.84 -19.02
CA ARG A 198 16.24 -3.52 -20.34
C ARG A 198 16.53 -2.09 -20.83
N GLY A 199 17.17 -1.25 -20.02
CA GLY A 199 17.41 0.16 -20.32
C GLY A 199 16.15 1.01 -20.36
N ARG A 200 15.10 0.63 -19.58
CA ARG A 200 13.82 1.37 -19.45
C ARG A 200 13.79 2.11 -18.11
N THR A 201 14.73 3.03 -17.93
CA THR A 201 14.96 3.73 -16.66
C THR A 201 14.03 4.91 -16.43
N GLU A 202 13.37 5.37 -17.48
CA GLU A 202 12.52 6.57 -17.54
C GLU A 202 11.02 6.33 -17.23
N VAL A 203 10.58 5.06 -17.06
CA VAL A 203 9.15 4.72 -16.99
C VAL A 203 8.48 5.04 -15.66
N LEU A 204 9.25 5.45 -14.65
CA LEU A 204 8.74 5.81 -13.33
C LEU A 204 9.02 7.26 -12.99
N ALA A 205 8.07 7.91 -12.31
CA ALA A 205 8.29 9.21 -11.69
C ALA A 205 8.95 9.07 -10.30
N SER A 206 8.61 8.02 -9.55
CA SER A 206 9.26 7.68 -8.28
C SER A 206 8.91 6.26 -7.83
N ALA A 207 9.67 5.71 -6.86
CA ALA A 207 9.31 4.52 -6.12
C ALA A 207 9.38 4.78 -4.62
N SER A 208 8.31 4.43 -3.88
CA SER A 208 8.19 4.60 -2.43
C SER A 208 7.95 3.25 -1.76
N LEU A 209 8.86 2.86 -0.86
CA LEU A 209 8.80 1.61 -0.10
C LEU A 209 8.29 1.92 1.32
N PHE A 210 7.14 1.40 1.69
CA PHE A 210 6.53 1.57 3.01
C PHE A 210 6.74 0.30 3.84
N GLY A 211 7.55 0.38 4.90
CA GLY A 211 7.87 -0.79 5.70
C GLY A 211 8.43 -1.94 4.87
N GLY A 212 9.39 -1.67 3.98
CA GLY A 212 9.89 -2.63 3.01
C GLY A 212 10.49 -3.89 3.65
N ALA A 213 9.93 -5.07 3.33
CA ALA A 213 10.40 -6.37 3.81
C ALA A 213 11.48 -6.96 2.87
N ILE A 214 12.55 -6.21 2.68
CA ILE A 214 13.78 -6.60 1.97
C ILE A 214 15.00 -6.37 2.86
N PRO A 215 16.11 -7.09 2.64
CA PRO A 215 17.33 -6.90 3.43
C PRO A 215 17.83 -5.45 3.39
N HIS A 216 18.27 -4.92 4.53
CA HIS A 216 18.71 -3.53 4.65
C HIS A 216 19.99 -3.22 3.87
N ASP A 217 20.77 -4.23 3.50
CA ASP A 217 21.96 -4.12 2.66
C ASP A 217 21.65 -4.24 1.15
N SER A 218 20.42 -4.65 0.81
CA SER A 218 20.03 -4.91 -0.58
C SER A 218 19.89 -3.65 -1.45
N VAL A 219 19.72 -2.49 -0.84
CA VAL A 219 19.55 -1.19 -1.53
C VAL A 219 20.86 -0.45 -1.75
N GLY A 220 21.95 -0.83 -1.09
CA GLY A 220 23.27 -0.26 -1.32
C GLY A 220 23.84 -0.63 -2.68
N THR A 221 24.83 0.12 -3.17
CA THR A 221 25.45 -0.04 -4.50
C THR A 221 25.99 -1.45 -4.77
N GLY A 222 26.46 -2.16 -3.74
CA GLY A 222 26.85 -3.57 -3.81
C GLY A 222 25.73 -4.57 -3.51
N GLY A 223 24.53 -4.10 -3.19
CA GLY A 223 23.38 -4.91 -2.85
C GLY A 223 22.56 -5.37 -4.06
N ARG A 224 21.55 -6.19 -3.78
CA ARG A 224 20.74 -6.82 -4.83
C ARG A 224 20.06 -5.81 -5.77
N TYR A 225 19.64 -4.66 -5.26
CA TYR A 225 18.84 -3.66 -5.97
C TYR A 225 19.60 -2.36 -6.23
N GLY A 226 20.76 -2.15 -5.58
CA GLY A 226 21.46 -0.87 -5.60
C GLY A 226 21.89 -0.41 -6.98
N ALA A 227 22.40 -1.32 -7.82
CA ALA A 227 22.77 -0.97 -9.20
C ALA A 227 21.57 -0.56 -10.05
N ALA A 228 20.41 -1.20 -9.86
CA ALA A 228 19.20 -0.83 -10.55
C ALA A 228 18.65 0.53 -10.07
N ILE A 229 18.68 0.77 -8.76
CA ILE A 229 18.28 2.07 -8.18
C ILE A 229 19.17 3.19 -8.75
N ALA A 230 20.49 2.98 -8.81
CA ALA A 230 21.43 3.96 -9.37
C ALA A 230 21.27 4.19 -10.88
N ALA A 231 20.62 3.28 -11.61
CA ALA A 231 20.40 3.38 -13.04
C ALA A 231 19.07 4.05 -13.41
N LEU A 232 18.14 4.20 -12.44
CA LEU A 232 16.83 4.82 -12.69
C LEU A 232 16.96 6.34 -12.83
N ASP A 233 16.12 6.91 -13.67
CA ASP A 233 15.92 8.37 -13.78
C ASP A 233 14.85 8.86 -12.77
N ALA A 234 14.66 8.14 -11.67
CA ALA A 234 13.59 8.37 -10.69
C ALA A 234 14.06 8.12 -9.25
N PRO A 235 13.67 8.97 -8.28
CA PRO A 235 14.03 8.77 -6.88
C PRO A 235 13.34 7.56 -6.27
N VAL A 236 14.05 6.88 -5.35
CA VAL A 236 13.56 5.78 -4.54
C VAL A 236 13.55 6.19 -3.07
N TYR A 237 12.37 6.24 -2.46
CA TYR A 237 12.19 6.59 -1.06
C TYR A 237 11.87 5.34 -0.22
N ASN A 238 12.52 5.19 0.92
CA ASN A 238 12.23 4.13 1.88
C ASN A 238 11.68 4.72 3.18
N PHE A 239 10.38 4.60 3.38
CA PHE A 239 9.70 5.03 4.61
C PHE A 239 9.81 3.91 5.64
N HIS A 240 10.59 4.15 6.71
CA HIS A 240 10.88 3.16 7.74
C HIS A 240 10.46 3.60 9.14
N SER A 241 9.98 2.66 9.95
CA SER A 241 9.61 2.92 11.34
C SER A 241 10.24 1.92 12.29
N ARG A 242 10.85 2.41 13.37
CA ARG A 242 11.34 1.56 14.47
C ARG A 242 10.23 0.96 15.31
N ASN A 243 9.00 1.46 15.16
CA ASN A 243 7.82 0.89 15.79
C ASN A 243 7.30 -0.35 15.05
N ASP A 244 7.79 -0.61 13.84
CA ASP A 244 7.45 -1.79 13.05
C ASP A 244 8.06 -3.05 13.67
N ARG A 245 7.33 -3.64 14.61
CA ARG A 245 7.76 -4.84 15.33
C ARG A 245 7.75 -6.09 14.46
N VAL A 246 6.95 -6.11 13.41
CA VAL A 246 6.91 -7.22 12.46
C VAL A 246 8.25 -7.32 11.73
N LEU A 247 8.74 -6.21 11.19
CA LEU A 247 10.04 -6.16 10.55
C LEU A 247 11.20 -6.26 11.56
N GLY A 248 11.07 -5.65 12.72
CA GLY A 248 12.09 -5.68 13.77
C GLY A 248 12.36 -7.05 14.35
N TRP A 249 11.33 -7.90 14.48
CA TRP A 249 11.44 -9.20 15.15
C TRP A 249 11.17 -10.39 14.23
N VAL A 250 10.00 -10.40 13.55
CA VAL A 250 9.57 -11.56 12.74
C VAL A 250 10.45 -11.70 11.50
N TYR A 251 10.62 -10.63 10.73
CA TYR A 251 11.48 -10.62 9.56
C TYR A 251 12.93 -10.98 9.92
N ARG A 252 13.48 -10.35 10.97
CA ARG A 252 14.85 -10.61 11.40
C ARG A 252 15.08 -12.05 11.84
N ALA A 253 14.11 -12.68 12.48
CA ALA A 253 14.20 -14.09 12.88
C ALA A 253 14.15 -15.03 11.67
N SER A 254 13.39 -14.68 10.62
CA SER A 254 13.23 -15.48 9.40
C SER A 254 14.40 -15.34 8.43
N ASP A 255 14.80 -14.13 8.14
CA ASP A 255 15.81 -13.84 7.11
C ASP A 255 17.22 -13.63 7.69
N ARG A 256 17.37 -13.64 9.02
CA ARG A 256 18.63 -13.46 9.75
C ARG A 256 19.35 -12.15 9.45
N THR A 257 18.61 -11.16 8.95
CA THR A 257 19.08 -9.82 8.65
C THR A 257 18.04 -8.79 9.05
N ARG A 258 18.37 -7.51 9.06
CA ARG A 258 17.38 -6.45 9.27
C ARG A 258 16.61 -6.18 7.99
N ALA A 259 15.36 -5.76 8.12
CA ALA A 259 14.61 -5.21 7.01
C ALA A 259 14.92 -3.72 6.83
N VAL A 260 14.97 -3.26 5.58
CA VAL A 260 15.14 -1.84 5.26
C VAL A 260 14.02 -0.99 5.83
N GLY A 261 12.78 -1.50 5.86
CA GLY A 261 11.60 -0.81 6.40
C GLY A 261 11.58 -0.66 7.93
N HIS A 262 12.50 -1.30 8.68
CA HIS A 262 12.60 -1.12 10.14
C HIS A 262 13.57 -0.02 10.56
N GLY A 263 14.66 0.16 9.86
CA GLY A 263 15.71 1.10 10.31
C GLY A 263 16.53 1.74 9.19
N GLY A 264 16.05 1.65 7.96
CA GLY A 264 16.74 2.17 6.78
C GLY A 264 17.80 1.22 6.23
N ALA A 265 18.57 1.71 5.26
CA ALA A 265 19.69 1.02 4.67
C ALA A 265 20.79 0.70 5.69
N ALA A 266 21.63 -0.30 5.40
CA ALA A 266 22.76 -0.64 6.26
C ALA A 266 23.76 0.52 6.34
N GLU A 267 24.23 0.86 7.53
CA GLU A 267 25.24 1.91 7.74
C GLU A 267 26.54 1.65 6.96
N SER A 268 26.84 0.37 6.66
CA SER A 268 28.00 -0.06 5.89
C SER A 268 27.76 -0.05 4.38
N ALA A 269 26.52 0.16 3.93
CA ALA A 269 26.17 0.20 2.53
C ALA A 269 26.23 1.65 2.02
N THR A 270 26.95 1.87 0.92
CA THR A 270 26.83 3.13 0.20
C THR A 270 25.52 3.10 -0.58
N ALA A 271 24.56 3.90 -0.20
CA ALA A 271 23.31 4.03 -0.96
C ALA A 271 23.56 4.80 -2.26
N PRO A 272 22.85 4.49 -3.35
CA PRO A 272 22.83 5.33 -4.55
C PRO A 272 22.31 6.75 -4.22
N ASP A 273 22.71 7.74 -5.02
CA ASP A 273 22.29 9.15 -4.83
C ASP A 273 20.76 9.31 -4.93
N ASP A 274 20.12 8.49 -5.77
CA ASP A 274 18.66 8.49 -5.97
C ASP A 274 17.89 7.69 -4.90
N TYR A 275 18.56 7.14 -3.89
CA TYR A 275 17.92 6.46 -2.77
C TYR A 275 17.92 7.33 -1.51
N THR A 276 16.76 7.45 -0.88
CA THR A 276 16.60 8.22 0.36
C THR A 276 15.84 7.44 1.42
N ASP A 277 16.43 7.27 2.61
CA ASP A 277 15.74 6.81 3.80
C ASP A 277 14.93 7.95 4.45
N VAL A 278 13.65 7.69 4.72
CA VAL A 278 12.73 8.61 5.38
C VAL A 278 12.24 7.98 6.68
N GLY A 279 12.75 8.46 7.82
CA GLY A 279 12.29 8.02 9.14
C GLY A 279 10.88 8.53 9.43
N VAL A 280 9.94 7.61 9.73
CA VAL A 280 8.53 7.92 10.03
C VAL A 280 8.06 7.29 11.34
N THR A 281 9.00 7.05 12.26
CA THR A 281 8.70 6.46 13.58
C THR A 281 7.75 7.29 14.42
N ASP A 282 7.73 8.60 14.23
CA ASP A 282 6.84 9.56 14.88
C ASP A 282 5.39 9.50 14.36
N LEU A 283 5.18 8.98 13.15
CA LEU A 283 3.88 8.90 12.47
C LEU A 283 3.32 7.49 12.44
N VAL A 284 4.18 6.50 12.25
CA VAL A 284 3.81 5.12 11.99
C VAL A 284 3.97 4.29 13.25
N ALA A 285 2.84 3.78 13.77
CA ALA A 285 2.78 3.05 15.02
C ALA A 285 3.16 1.56 14.88
N ASP A 286 2.90 0.96 13.72
CA ASP A 286 3.11 -0.47 13.45
C ASP A 286 3.25 -0.76 11.96
N HIS A 287 3.34 -2.05 11.60
CA HIS A 287 3.53 -2.52 10.22
C HIS A 287 2.39 -2.18 9.25
N TYR A 288 1.18 -1.94 9.77
CA TYR A 288 -0.02 -1.76 8.95
C TYR A 288 -0.47 -0.30 8.82
N SER A 289 0.10 0.58 9.64
CA SER A 289 -0.32 1.98 9.72
C SER A 289 0.38 2.94 8.76
N TYR A 290 1.28 2.47 7.89
CA TYR A 290 1.99 3.36 6.93
C TYR A 290 1.07 4.14 6.00
N LEU A 291 -0.01 3.51 5.54
CA LEU A 291 -0.92 4.05 4.53
C LEU A 291 -2.30 4.39 5.09
N GLU A 292 -2.46 4.33 6.42
CA GLU A 292 -3.73 4.69 7.06
C GLU A 292 -4.05 6.17 6.83
N PRO A 293 -5.29 6.50 6.40
CA PRO A 293 -5.68 7.88 6.10
C PRO A 293 -5.51 8.85 7.27
N ASP A 294 -5.76 8.38 8.51
CA ASP A 294 -5.77 9.26 9.68
C ASP A 294 -4.46 9.25 10.49
N ALA A 295 -3.55 8.30 10.21
CA ALA A 295 -2.39 8.05 11.08
C ALA A 295 -1.15 7.56 10.32
N GLY A 296 -1.18 7.56 8.99
CA GLY A 296 -0.09 7.08 8.15
C GLY A 296 0.94 8.16 7.82
N CYS A 297 1.90 7.79 6.98
CA CYS A 297 2.95 8.69 6.54
C CYS A 297 2.76 9.21 5.10
N LEU A 298 1.58 9.01 4.51
CA LEU A 298 1.29 9.48 3.14
C LEU A 298 1.45 10.98 2.94
N PRO A 299 1.11 11.89 3.88
CA PRO A 299 1.43 13.30 3.72
C PRO A 299 2.93 13.54 3.48
N ARG A 300 3.79 12.85 4.24
CA ARG A 300 5.24 12.94 4.04
C ARG A 300 5.72 12.31 2.72
N ALA A 301 4.99 11.31 2.20
CA ALA A 301 5.28 10.72 0.90
C ALA A 301 4.88 11.65 -0.25
N VAL A 302 3.73 12.30 -0.16
CA VAL A 302 3.25 13.31 -1.12
C VAL A 302 4.26 14.46 -1.23
N ASP A 303 4.72 15.01 -0.08
CA ASP A 303 5.76 16.04 -0.05
C ASP A 303 7.05 15.61 -0.79
N ARG A 304 7.44 14.33 -0.64
CA ARG A 304 8.68 13.81 -1.24
C ARG A 304 8.59 13.60 -2.73
N ILE A 305 7.45 13.17 -3.24
CA ILE A 305 7.25 12.96 -4.68
C ILE A 305 6.91 14.25 -5.43
N GLY A 306 6.71 15.37 -4.70
CA GLY A 306 6.42 16.68 -5.30
C GLY A 306 5.06 16.73 -6.00
N PHE A 307 4.09 15.97 -5.49
CA PHE A 307 2.71 15.99 -5.98
C PHE A 307 1.90 16.96 -5.11
N GLU A 308 1.61 18.15 -5.66
CA GLU A 308 0.81 19.21 -5.02
C GLU A 308 -0.58 19.32 -5.67
#